data_3334b0079e822b5467a1eb9874a38cc1
#
_entry.id   3334b0079e822b5467a1eb9874a38cc1
#
_cell.length_a   1.000
_cell.length_b   1.000
_cell.length_c   1.000
_cell.angle_alpha   90.00
_cell.angle_beta   90.00
_cell.angle_gamma   90.00
#
_symmetry.space_group_name_H-M   'P 1'
#
loop_
_entity.id
_entity.type
_entity.pdbx_description
1 polymer ?
#
loop_
_entity_poly.entity_id
_entity_poly.type
_entity_poly.pdbx_seq_one_letter_code
_entity_poly.pdbx_strand_id
1 'polypeptide(L)'
;MRGAFRNFKSAILLLSLAVYFLLPWLPWSRADAPSQAIMFDIPGRRYLIFDLTVYPQDIFWLSMLLFIAAVILFFITALAGRAFCGYFCFQTLWTDAFIWIERLIQGERPARLRLLREPWSARDKLIKVGLTRFIWLALAFWTALTFVLYFGYAPALVSTFFTGQAASAAYIAVAALTLSTYLAAGVLREHVCTFICPYGRFQSAMYDPETLTVHYDRRRGEGEQGRASATAGLRTLTDRHQAGHGDCIDCGLCVQVCPVGIDIRDGLQYKCIACGLCVDACNTIMDKMAYPRGLVRYDSEVNLARPEPAQVKLDWKRLKVIGYGLAIVLMTGYLVYDIEHKESFEYSVQQIRQPLYVLLSDGSIRNRYQIRLTNLSGSAETYTVTAQGLPPNALDLGNFPQITIRNGKSVIVQASVKLNPEAAEQVKGFTFTIANRKGEVAIAPARFFTQSEK
;
A
#
# COMPACT_ATOMS: atom_id res chain seq x y z
N MET A 1 -10.90 28.35 0.78
CA MET A 1 -9.52 28.65 0.35
C MET A 1 -9.30 27.96 -1.00
N ARG A 2 -8.78 28.67 -2.00
CA ARG A 2 -8.47 28.14 -3.35
C ARG A 2 -6.98 28.32 -3.60
N GLY A 3 -6.31 27.32 -4.19
CA GLY A 3 -4.89 27.36 -4.50
C GLY A 3 -4.42 26.05 -5.12
N ALA A 4 -3.22 26.03 -5.70
CA ALA A 4 -2.69 24.88 -6.44
C ALA A 4 -2.53 23.65 -5.53
N PHE A 5 -1.98 23.83 -4.33
CA PHE A 5 -1.77 22.74 -3.38
C PHE A 5 -3.09 22.18 -2.83
N ARG A 6 -4.08 23.07 -2.58
CA ARG A 6 -5.41 22.63 -2.14
C ARG A 6 -6.13 21.86 -3.23
N ASN A 7 -6.06 22.30 -4.48
CA ASN A 7 -6.68 21.62 -5.61
C ASN A 7 -6.03 20.26 -5.83
N PHE A 8 -4.70 20.18 -5.81
CA PHE A 8 -3.96 18.94 -5.93
C PHE A 8 -4.32 17.96 -4.80
N LYS A 9 -4.32 18.44 -3.55
CA LYS A 9 -4.72 17.62 -2.40
C LYS A 9 -6.16 17.11 -2.51
N SER A 10 -7.08 17.93 -2.99
CA SER A 10 -8.47 17.52 -3.20
C SER A 10 -8.62 16.50 -4.32
N ALA A 11 -7.85 16.62 -5.41
CA ALA A 11 -7.84 15.65 -6.50
C ALA A 11 -7.31 14.28 -6.02
N ILE A 12 -6.20 14.26 -5.28
CA ILE A 12 -5.67 13.02 -4.69
C ILE A 12 -6.68 12.39 -3.72
N LEU A 13 -7.32 13.20 -2.87
CA LEU A 13 -8.35 12.72 -1.94
C LEU A 13 -9.49 12.04 -2.69
N LEU A 14 -10.07 12.72 -3.70
CA LEU A 14 -11.18 12.17 -4.47
C LEU A 14 -10.78 10.91 -5.24
N LEU A 15 -9.61 10.90 -5.87
CA LEU A 15 -9.10 9.73 -6.58
C LEU A 15 -8.89 8.55 -5.63
N SER A 16 -8.25 8.78 -4.49
CA SER A 16 -7.97 7.72 -3.51
C SER A 16 -9.26 7.14 -2.91
N LEU A 17 -10.24 7.99 -2.59
CA LEU A 17 -11.54 7.55 -2.11
C LEU A 17 -12.31 6.80 -3.21
N ALA A 18 -12.29 7.29 -4.46
CA ALA A 18 -12.93 6.61 -5.58
C ALA A 18 -12.33 5.22 -5.80
N VAL A 19 -11.01 5.09 -5.87
CA VAL A 19 -10.33 3.80 -6.00
C VAL A 19 -10.71 2.88 -4.84
N TYR A 20 -10.63 3.37 -3.60
CA TYR A 20 -10.91 2.55 -2.42
C TYR A 20 -12.35 2.03 -2.38
N PHE A 21 -13.33 2.91 -2.64
CA PHE A 21 -14.74 2.55 -2.52
C PHE A 21 -15.31 1.82 -3.75
N LEU A 22 -14.79 2.07 -4.96
CA LEU A 22 -15.34 1.52 -6.19
C LEU A 22 -14.68 0.19 -6.60
N LEU A 23 -13.43 -0.02 -6.24
CA LEU A 23 -12.66 -1.17 -6.72
C LEU A 23 -13.27 -2.55 -6.34
N PRO A 24 -13.85 -2.76 -5.14
CA PRO A 24 -14.53 -4.02 -4.82
C PRO A 24 -15.77 -4.29 -5.66
N TRP A 25 -16.36 -3.24 -6.26
CA TRP A 25 -17.56 -3.32 -7.09
C TRP A 25 -17.27 -3.46 -8.58
N LEU A 26 -16.00 -3.33 -8.97
CA LEU A 26 -15.60 -3.43 -10.37
C LEU A 26 -15.71 -4.89 -10.82
N PRO A 27 -16.60 -5.22 -11.79
CA PRO A 27 -16.74 -6.57 -12.28
C PRO A 27 -15.53 -6.95 -13.12
N TRP A 28 -14.99 -8.14 -12.88
CA TRP A 28 -13.88 -8.71 -13.66
C TRP A 28 -14.12 -10.19 -13.85
N SER A 29 -14.37 -10.62 -15.09
CA SER A 29 -14.74 -12.01 -15.40
C SER A 29 -13.52 -12.92 -15.34
N ARG A 30 -13.63 -14.01 -14.57
CA ARG A 30 -12.64 -15.10 -14.47
C ARG A 30 -13.36 -16.44 -14.55
N ALA A 31 -12.68 -17.46 -15.06
CA ALA A 31 -13.27 -18.78 -15.24
C ALA A 31 -13.63 -19.49 -13.92
N ASP A 32 -12.77 -19.37 -12.89
CA ASP A 32 -12.87 -20.16 -11.65
C ASP A 32 -12.97 -19.30 -10.36
N ALA A 33 -13.41 -18.05 -10.48
CA ALA A 33 -13.51 -17.15 -9.34
C ALA A 33 -14.68 -16.15 -9.52
N PRO A 34 -15.19 -15.57 -8.41
CA PRO A 34 -16.19 -14.53 -8.46
C PRO A 34 -15.76 -13.35 -9.34
N SER A 35 -16.72 -12.72 -10.02
CA SER A 35 -16.49 -11.57 -10.90
C SER A 35 -16.25 -10.29 -10.09
N GLN A 36 -15.06 -10.14 -9.55
CA GLN A 36 -14.61 -8.97 -8.79
C GLN A 36 -13.14 -8.68 -9.11
N ALA A 37 -12.77 -7.44 -9.40
CA ALA A 37 -11.44 -7.08 -9.85
C ALA A 37 -10.35 -7.40 -8.81
N ILE A 38 -10.57 -7.06 -7.54
CA ILE A 38 -9.67 -7.39 -6.44
C ILE A 38 -10.44 -8.11 -5.35
N MET A 39 -9.97 -9.29 -4.95
CA MET A 39 -10.52 -10.07 -3.84
C MET A 39 -9.43 -10.86 -3.13
N PHE A 40 -9.43 -10.80 -1.82
CA PHE A 40 -8.55 -11.58 -0.93
C PHE A 40 -9.31 -12.79 -0.41
N ASP A 41 -9.29 -13.89 -1.16
CA ASP A 41 -9.98 -15.15 -0.83
C ASP A 41 -9.16 -15.91 0.22
N ILE A 42 -9.37 -15.60 1.50
CA ILE A 42 -8.66 -16.25 2.62
C ILE A 42 -9.00 -17.75 2.71
N PRO A 43 -10.28 -18.19 2.61
CA PRO A 43 -10.59 -19.62 2.62
C PRO A 43 -9.96 -20.37 1.44
N GLY A 44 -9.95 -19.75 0.25
CA GLY A 44 -9.30 -20.30 -0.96
C GLY A 44 -7.78 -20.15 -0.97
N ARG A 45 -7.19 -19.46 0.02
CA ARG A 45 -5.74 -19.16 0.13
C ARG A 45 -5.18 -18.56 -1.16
N ARG A 46 -5.86 -17.56 -1.71
CA ARG A 46 -5.45 -16.87 -2.94
C ARG A 46 -5.86 -15.40 -2.91
N TYR A 47 -5.02 -14.57 -3.50
CA TYR A 47 -5.32 -13.16 -3.73
C TYR A 47 -5.55 -12.96 -5.22
N LEU A 48 -6.70 -12.42 -5.56
CA LEU A 48 -7.12 -12.17 -6.94
C LEU A 48 -6.96 -10.67 -7.21
N ILE A 49 -6.10 -10.33 -8.17
CA ILE A 49 -5.79 -8.94 -8.55
C ILE A 49 -5.90 -8.87 -10.07
N PHE A 50 -7.03 -8.46 -10.60
CA PHE A 50 -7.35 -8.52 -12.02
C PHE A 50 -7.12 -9.95 -12.55
N ASP A 51 -6.24 -10.16 -13.53
CA ASP A 51 -5.92 -11.47 -14.08
C ASP A 51 -4.86 -12.22 -13.26
N LEU A 52 -4.18 -11.52 -12.35
CA LEU A 52 -3.14 -12.12 -11.52
C LEU A 52 -3.77 -12.85 -10.32
N THR A 53 -3.45 -14.13 -10.17
CA THR A 53 -3.75 -14.91 -8.96
C THR A 53 -2.45 -15.16 -8.20
N VAL A 54 -2.39 -14.63 -6.97
CA VAL A 54 -1.25 -14.78 -6.06
C VAL A 54 -1.60 -15.86 -5.05
N TYR A 55 -0.76 -16.87 -4.92
CA TYR A 55 -0.89 -17.97 -3.98
C TYR A 55 0.06 -17.80 -2.78
N PRO A 56 -0.09 -18.59 -1.69
CA PRO A 56 0.81 -18.52 -0.54
C PRO A 56 2.30 -18.77 -0.87
N GLN A 57 2.57 -19.56 -1.93
CA GLN A 57 3.95 -19.79 -2.40
C GLN A 57 4.58 -18.53 -2.98
N ASP A 58 3.77 -17.60 -3.51
CA ASP A 58 4.20 -16.33 -4.09
C ASP A 58 4.43 -15.24 -3.02
N ILE A 59 4.60 -15.61 -1.73
CA ILE A 59 4.82 -14.67 -0.62
C ILE A 59 6.00 -13.73 -0.86
N PHE A 60 6.95 -14.17 -1.68
CA PHE A 60 8.09 -13.38 -2.11
C PHE A 60 7.65 -12.11 -2.85
N TRP A 61 6.63 -12.19 -3.72
CA TRP A 61 6.12 -11.01 -4.44
C TRP A 61 5.54 -9.97 -3.50
N LEU A 62 4.78 -10.42 -2.48
CA LEU A 62 4.26 -9.50 -1.47
C LEU A 62 5.39 -8.83 -0.69
N SER A 63 6.39 -9.61 -0.28
CA SER A 63 7.56 -9.08 0.43
C SER A 63 8.33 -8.07 -0.42
N MET A 64 8.55 -8.38 -1.70
CA MET A 64 9.22 -7.50 -2.65
C MET A 64 8.42 -6.21 -2.89
N LEU A 65 7.09 -6.32 -3.05
CA LEU A 65 6.20 -5.16 -3.22
C LEU A 65 6.24 -4.23 -2.00
N LEU A 66 6.23 -4.78 -0.78
CA LEU A 66 6.35 -4.00 0.45
C LEU A 66 7.72 -3.31 0.55
N PHE A 67 8.78 -4.01 0.12
CA PHE A 67 10.12 -3.45 0.11
C PHE A 67 10.26 -2.32 -0.93
N ILE A 68 9.72 -2.51 -2.15
CA ILE A 68 9.65 -1.45 -3.17
C ILE A 68 8.87 -0.25 -2.63
N ALA A 69 7.72 -0.46 -1.99
CA ALA A 69 6.94 0.62 -1.39
C ALA A 69 7.73 1.39 -0.32
N ALA A 70 8.52 0.71 0.51
CA ALA A 70 9.40 1.35 1.50
C ALA A 70 10.50 2.18 0.81
N VAL A 71 11.15 1.66 -0.24
CA VAL A 71 12.18 2.41 -0.98
C VAL A 71 11.59 3.61 -1.71
N ILE A 72 10.38 3.50 -2.30
CA ILE A 72 9.64 4.64 -2.89
C ILE A 72 9.38 5.70 -1.83
N LEU A 73 8.99 5.30 -0.63
CA LEU A 73 8.74 6.21 0.47
C LEU A 73 10.02 6.97 0.89
N PHE A 74 11.17 6.29 0.94
CA PHE A 74 12.46 6.90 1.20
C PHE A 74 12.91 7.83 0.06
N PHE A 75 12.66 7.44 -1.17
CA PHE A 75 12.92 8.26 -2.34
C PHE A 75 12.14 9.59 -2.31
N ILE A 76 10.82 9.52 -2.05
CA ILE A 76 9.97 10.72 -1.92
C ILE A 76 10.45 11.58 -0.75
N THR A 77 10.85 10.97 0.37
CA THR A 77 11.35 11.69 1.55
C THR A 77 12.65 12.43 1.25
N ALA A 78 13.55 11.81 0.52
CA ALA A 78 14.81 12.44 0.11
C ALA A 78 14.60 13.65 -0.82
N LEU A 79 13.56 13.63 -1.66
CA LEU A 79 13.22 14.71 -2.59
C LEU A 79 12.42 15.84 -1.95
N ALA A 80 11.30 15.47 -1.32
CA ALA A 80 10.25 16.42 -0.91
C ALA A 80 9.80 16.22 0.55
N GLY A 81 10.68 15.73 1.39
CA GLY A 81 10.41 15.56 2.83
C GLY A 81 9.15 14.75 3.09
N ARG A 82 8.21 15.30 3.84
CA ARG A 82 6.96 14.61 4.25
C ARG A 82 5.81 14.76 3.26
N ALA A 83 6.08 14.98 1.96
CA ALA A 83 5.04 15.13 0.96
C ALA A 83 4.10 13.90 0.90
N PHE A 84 4.61 12.67 1.06
CA PHE A 84 3.76 11.48 1.16
C PHE A 84 2.73 11.62 2.30
N CYS A 85 3.16 12.06 3.49
CA CYS A 85 2.25 12.28 4.62
C CYS A 85 1.21 13.35 4.34
N GLY A 86 1.54 14.38 3.55
CA GLY A 86 0.65 15.47 3.21
C GLY A 86 -0.45 15.12 2.21
N TYR A 87 -0.20 14.14 1.32
CA TYR A 87 -1.07 13.87 0.17
C TYR A 87 -1.59 12.44 0.07
N PHE A 88 -0.76 11.41 0.33
CA PHE A 88 -1.08 10.01 0.04
C PHE A 88 -1.32 9.16 1.28
N CYS A 89 -0.93 9.63 2.47
CA CYS A 89 -1.10 8.88 3.70
C CYS A 89 -2.59 8.67 4.02
N PHE A 90 -2.97 7.44 4.31
CA PHE A 90 -4.32 7.05 4.69
C PHE A 90 -4.87 7.93 5.83
N GLN A 91 -4.10 8.13 6.91
CA GLN A 91 -4.50 8.99 8.02
C GLN A 91 -4.84 10.41 7.56
N THR A 92 -4.02 10.99 6.70
CA THR A 92 -4.23 12.36 6.21
C THR A 92 -5.44 12.46 5.28
N LEU A 93 -5.65 11.47 4.40
CA LEU A 93 -6.79 11.42 3.49
C LEU A 93 -8.11 11.37 4.27
N TRP A 94 -8.25 10.46 5.22
CA TRP A 94 -9.47 10.34 6.02
C TRP A 94 -9.68 11.54 6.93
N THR A 95 -8.63 12.05 7.58
CA THR A 95 -8.72 13.28 8.37
C THR A 95 -9.17 14.47 7.53
N ASP A 96 -8.67 14.60 6.29
CA ASP A 96 -9.09 15.70 5.40
C ASP A 96 -10.56 15.55 4.96
N ALA A 97 -11.04 14.32 4.71
CA ALA A 97 -12.45 14.05 4.43
C ALA A 97 -13.34 14.41 5.64
N PHE A 98 -12.94 14.05 6.85
CA PHE A 98 -13.67 14.40 8.08
C PHE A 98 -13.68 15.92 8.32
N ILE A 99 -12.57 16.61 8.11
CA ILE A 99 -12.48 18.07 8.18
C ILE A 99 -13.35 18.73 7.10
N TRP A 100 -13.43 18.13 5.90
CA TRP A 100 -14.29 18.64 4.83
C TRP A 100 -15.77 18.59 5.23
N ILE A 101 -16.25 17.47 5.81
CA ILE A 101 -17.60 17.32 6.36
C ILE A 101 -17.85 18.36 7.46
N GLU A 102 -16.89 18.53 8.37
CA GLU A 102 -16.98 19.52 9.46
C GLU A 102 -17.13 20.95 8.93
N ARG A 103 -16.38 21.28 7.86
CA ARG A 103 -16.51 22.59 7.20
C ARG A 103 -17.87 22.81 6.53
N LEU A 104 -18.41 21.79 5.90
CA LEU A 104 -19.73 21.86 5.27
C LEU A 104 -20.85 22.16 6.27
N ILE A 105 -20.79 21.56 7.46
CA ILE A 105 -21.89 21.64 8.44
C ILE A 105 -21.67 22.77 9.42
N GLN A 106 -20.46 22.94 9.94
CA GLN A 106 -20.13 23.90 11.01
C GLN A 106 -19.51 25.19 10.48
N GLY A 107 -19.13 25.23 9.17
CA GLY A 107 -18.46 26.34 8.55
C GLY A 107 -16.95 26.36 8.74
N GLU A 108 -16.31 27.48 8.34
CA GLU A 108 -14.85 27.65 8.46
C GLU A 108 -14.41 27.79 9.94
N ARG A 109 -13.11 27.65 10.19
CA ARG A 109 -12.53 27.64 11.55
C ARG A 109 -13.05 28.75 12.49
N PRO A 110 -13.21 30.03 12.06
CA PRO A 110 -13.75 31.06 12.96
C PRO A 110 -15.20 30.79 13.40
N ALA A 111 -16.05 30.27 12.49
CA ALA A 111 -17.43 29.88 12.79
C ALA A 111 -17.47 28.70 13.77
N ARG A 112 -16.62 27.68 13.54
CA ARG A 112 -16.48 26.55 14.44
C ARG A 112 -16.06 26.95 15.85
N LEU A 113 -15.08 27.85 15.96
CA LEU A 113 -14.61 28.33 17.28
C LEU A 113 -15.73 29.10 18.03
N ARG A 114 -16.59 29.85 17.32
CA ARG A 114 -17.76 30.48 17.92
C ARG A 114 -18.74 29.41 18.38
N LEU A 115 -19.11 28.46 17.53
CA LEU A 115 -20.01 27.36 17.84
C LEU A 115 -19.52 26.53 19.03
N LEU A 116 -18.25 26.29 19.19
CA LEU A 116 -17.66 25.54 20.31
C LEU A 116 -17.82 26.32 21.66
N ARG A 117 -17.81 27.65 21.62
CA ARG A 117 -18.00 28.51 22.81
C ARG A 117 -19.47 28.60 23.26
N GLU A 118 -20.42 28.29 22.37
CA GLU A 118 -21.82 28.23 22.73
C GLU A 118 -22.11 27.16 23.79
N PRO A 119 -23.10 27.36 24.67
CA PRO A 119 -23.50 26.32 25.63
C PRO A 119 -24.11 25.11 24.92
N TRP A 120 -23.98 23.93 25.49
CA TRP A 120 -24.55 22.70 24.94
C TRP A 120 -26.09 22.71 24.82
N SER A 121 -26.76 23.61 25.51
CA SER A 121 -28.21 23.84 25.38
C SER A 121 -28.62 24.54 24.08
N ALA A 122 -27.69 25.14 23.36
CA ALA A 122 -27.97 25.80 22.08
C ALA A 122 -28.33 24.77 20.99
N ARG A 123 -29.54 24.90 20.43
CA ARG A 123 -30.04 24.01 19.37
C ARG A 123 -29.09 23.93 18.17
N ASP A 124 -28.54 25.07 17.74
CA ASP A 124 -27.61 25.13 16.59
C ASP A 124 -26.38 24.28 16.83
N LYS A 125 -25.79 24.35 18.04
CA LYS A 125 -24.63 23.51 18.42
C LYS A 125 -24.98 22.03 18.42
N LEU A 126 -26.08 21.65 19.06
CA LEU A 126 -26.51 20.25 19.13
C LEU A 126 -26.73 19.65 17.74
N ILE A 127 -27.44 20.39 16.86
CA ILE A 127 -27.73 19.92 15.52
C ILE A 127 -26.44 19.82 14.69
N LYS A 128 -25.61 20.86 14.60
CA LYS A 128 -24.43 20.90 13.76
C LYS A 128 -23.36 19.91 14.23
N VAL A 129 -23.10 19.86 15.54
CA VAL A 129 -22.10 18.92 16.07
C VAL A 129 -22.62 17.48 16.02
N GLY A 130 -23.90 17.26 16.36
CA GLY A 130 -24.52 15.94 16.27
C GLY A 130 -24.52 15.38 14.84
N LEU A 131 -24.95 16.20 13.88
CA LEU A 131 -24.96 15.82 12.46
C LEU A 131 -23.54 15.54 11.94
N THR A 132 -22.56 16.36 12.32
CA THR A 132 -21.16 16.13 11.95
C THR A 132 -20.68 14.77 12.45
N ARG A 133 -20.92 14.46 13.72
CA ARG A 133 -20.50 13.19 14.32
C ARG A 133 -21.22 11.98 13.72
N PHE A 134 -22.52 12.14 13.42
CA PHE A 134 -23.29 11.10 12.75
C PHE A 134 -22.73 10.78 11.35
N ILE A 135 -22.45 11.82 10.53
CA ILE A 135 -21.87 11.62 9.19
C ILE A 135 -20.44 11.05 9.28
N TRP A 136 -19.65 11.46 10.27
CA TRP A 136 -18.34 10.85 10.52
C TRP A 136 -18.46 9.35 10.82
N LEU A 137 -19.43 8.98 11.69
CA LEU A 137 -19.66 7.58 12.02
C LEU A 137 -20.13 6.79 10.78
N ALA A 138 -21.04 7.35 9.99
CA ALA A 138 -21.51 6.74 8.76
C ALA A 138 -20.37 6.53 7.73
N LEU A 139 -19.50 7.52 7.56
CA LEU A 139 -18.34 7.40 6.69
C LEU A 139 -17.32 6.37 7.23
N ALA A 140 -17.07 6.37 8.54
CA ALA A 140 -16.20 5.37 9.18
C ALA A 140 -16.75 3.96 9.02
N PHE A 141 -18.05 3.78 9.22
CA PHE A 141 -18.75 2.51 9.01
C PHE A 141 -18.63 2.05 7.55
N TRP A 142 -18.91 2.95 6.60
CA TRP A 142 -18.82 2.62 5.17
C TRP A 142 -17.38 2.28 4.76
N THR A 143 -16.39 2.98 5.32
CA THR A 143 -14.98 2.66 5.14
C THR A 143 -14.65 1.26 5.66
N ALA A 144 -15.08 0.94 6.85
CA ALA A 144 -14.86 -0.36 7.48
C ALA A 144 -15.54 -1.50 6.70
N LEU A 145 -16.79 -1.30 6.29
CA LEU A 145 -17.53 -2.27 5.48
C LEU A 145 -16.82 -2.48 4.14
N THR A 146 -16.42 -1.40 3.45
CA THR A 146 -15.68 -1.49 2.18
C THR A 146 -14.39 -2.29 2.33
N PHE A 147 -13.64 -2.11 3.41
CA PHE A 147 -12.47 -2.93 3.69
C PHE A 147 -12.81 -4.44 3.73
N VAL A 148 -13.90 -4.79 4.42
CA VAL A 148 -14.34 -6.19 4.52
C VAL A 148 -14.82 -6.73 3.17
N LEU A 149 -15.36 -5.88 2.28
CA LEU A 149 -15.77 -6.29 0.93
C LEU A 149 -14.61 -6.78 0.04
N TYR A 150 -13.38 -6.41 0.35
CA TYR A 150 -12.20 -6.98 -0.33
C TYR A 150 -11.95 -8.45 0.02
N PHE A 151 -12.53 -8.98 1.12
CA PHE A 151 -12.32 -10.35 1.59
C PHE A 151 -13.41 -11.33 1.16
N GLY A 152 -14.31 -10.90 0.30
CA GLY A 152 -15.37 -11.75 -0.25
C GLY A 152 -16.05 -11.11 -1.45
N TYR A 153 -16.97 -11.82 -2.08
CA TYR A 153 -17.73 -11.28 -3.21
C TYR A 153 -18.66 -10.17 -2.71
N ALA A 154 -18.35 -8.93 -3.08
CA ALA A 154 -18.94 -7.73 -2.51
C ALA A 154 -20.50 -7.71 -2.56
N PRO A 155 -21.19 -8.00 -3.68
CA PRO A 155 -22.66 -8.00 -3.71
C PRO A 155 -23.29 -9.01 -2.74
N ALA A 156 -22.75 -10.23 -2.67
CA ALA A 156 -23.24 -11.26 -1.76
C ALA A 156 -22.93 -10.92 -0.31
N LEU A 157 -21.71 -10.41 -0.04
CA LEU A 157 -21.29 -10.06 1.32
C LEU A 157 -22.10 -8.91 1.91
N VAL A 158 -22.44 -7.89 1.11
CA VAL A 158 -23.31 -6.80 1.57
C VAL A 158 -24.71 -7.34 1.92
N SER A 159 -25.31 -8.17 1.07
CA SER A 159 -26.64 -8.72 1.35
C SER A 159 -26.63 -9.58 2.62
N THR A 160 -25.66 -10.48 2.78
CA THR A 160 -25.54 -11.33 3.98
C THR A 160 -25.21 -10.53 5.24
N PHE A 161 -24.43 -9.43 5.11
CA PHE A 161 -24.12 -8.55 6.23
C PHE A 161 -25.39 -7.88 6.78
N PHE A 162 -26.21 -7.28 5.93
CA PHE A 162 -27.43 -6.57 6.39
C PHE A 162 -28.59 -7.51 6.76
N THR A 163 -28.58 -8.77 6.29
CA THR A 163 -29.55 -9.79 6.73
C THR A 163 -29.13 -10.56 7.99
N GLY A 164 -27.98 -10.24 8.58
CA GLY A 164 -27.51 -10.90 9.79
C GLY A 164 -26.85 -12.28 9.56
N GLN A 165 -26.59 -12.65 8.31
CA GLN A 165 -26.08 -13.98 7.93
C GLN A 165 -24.57 -14.01 7.63
N ALA A 166 -23.89 -12.87 7.74
CA ALA A 166 -22.43 -12.83 7.54
C ALA A 166 -21.70 -13.53 8.69
N ALA A 167 -20.46 -13.94 8.44
CA ALA A 167 -19.60 -14.52 9.48
C ALA A 167 -19.38 -13.51 10.62
N SER A 168 -19.35 -13.99 11.87
CA SER A 168 -19.11 -13.15 13.07
C SER A 168 -17.84 -12.31 12.96
N ALA A 169 -16.79 -12.86 12.33
CA ALA A 169 -15.54 -12.15 12.06
C ALA A 169 -15.75 -10.87 11.23
N ALA A 170 -16.71 -10.87 10.27
CA ALA A 170 -17.02 -9.69 9.46
C ALA A 170 -17.62 -8.56 10.30
N TYR A 171 -18.56 -8.88 11.21
CA TYR A 171 -19.15 -7.89 12.12
C TYR A 171 -18.13 -7.30 13.08
N ILE A 172 -17.28 -8.16 13.67
CA ILE A 172 -16.20 -7.75 14.59
C ILE A 172 -15.22 -6.84 13.85
N ALA A 173 -14.81 -7.21 12.64
CA ALA A 173 -13.89 -6.43 11.83
C ALA A 173 -14.49 -5.06 11.46
N VAL A 174 -15.75 -5.02 11.01
CA VAL A 174 -16.45 -3.76 10.69
C VAL A 174 -16.55 -2.88 11.94
N ALA A 175 -16.94 -3.41 13.09
CA ALA A 175 -17.05 -2.65 14.34
C ALA A 175 -15.69 -2.08 14.78
N ALA A 176 -14.64 -2.91 14.80
CA ALA A 176 -13.29 -2.50 15.20
C ALA A 176 -12.71 -1.43 14.26
N LEU A 177 -12.85 -1.63 12.94
CA LEU A 177 -12.37 -0.68 11.94
C LEU A 177 -13.17 0.61 11.93
N THR A 178 -14.49 0.56 12.15
CA THR A 178 -15.33 1.75 12.31
C THR A 178 -14.86 2.58 13.49
N LEU A 179 -14.68 1.95 14.66
CA LEU A 179 -14.20 2.62 15.86
C LEU A 179 -12.81 3.23 15.65
N SER A 180 -11.88 2.46 15.12
CA SER A 180 -10.50 2.92 14.88
C SER A 180 -10.46 4.09 13.88
N THR A 181 -11.20 4.01 12.76
CA THR A 181 -11.27 5.09 11.77
C THR A 181 -11.91 6.36 12.36
N TYR A 182 -13.02 6.20 13.09
CA TYR A 182 -13.68 7.33 13.76
C TYR A 182 -12.77 8.02 14.77
N LEU A 183 -12.08 7.25 15.60
CA LEU A 183 -11.13 7.80 16.58
C LEU A 183 -9.92 8.43 15.92
N ALA A 184 -9.28 7.73 14.98
CA ALA A 184 -8.04 8.19 14.34
C ALA A 184 -8.26 9.45 13.48
N ALA A 185 -9.27 9.44 12.60
CA ALA A 185 -9.51 10.55 11.68
C ALA A 185 -10.35 11.69 12.30
N GLY A 186 -11.29 11.38 13.19
CA GLY A 186 -12.21 12.36 13.79
C GLY A 186 -11.68 13.00 15.06
N VAL A 187 -11.17 12.20 15.99
CA VAL A 187 -10.82 12.64 17.35
C VAL A 187 -9.33 12.92 17.49
N LEU A 188 -8.49 11.93 17.17
CA LEU A 188 -7.03 12.00 17.39
C LEU A 188 -6.29 12.80 16.32
N ARG A 189 -6.74 12.74 15.09
CA ARG A 189 -6.21 13.53 13.96
C ARG A 189 -4.67 13.57 13.93
N GLU A 190 -4.10 14.77 14.15
CA GLU A 190 -2.65 15.02 14.18
C GLU A 190 -1.90 14.29 15.29
N HIS A 191 -2.57 13.90 16.37
CA HIS A 191 -1.96 13.14 17.47
C HIS A 191 -1.50 11.76 16.99
N VAL A 192 -2.23 11.14 16.03
CA VAL A 192 -1.81 9.87 15.41
C VAL A 192 -0.44 10.03 14.73
N CYS A 193 -0.25 11.10 13.95
CA CYS A 193 1.01 11.38 13.25
C CYS A 193 2.14 11.77 14.21
N THR A 194 1.82 12.40 15.34
CA THR A 194 2.82 12.93 16.29
C THR A 194 3.27 11.88 17.31
N PHE A 195 2.34 11.06 17.81
CA PHE A 195 2.61 10.16 18.95
C PHE A 195 2.57 8.68 18.60
N ILE A 196 1.70 8.26 17.67
CA ILE A 196 1.45 6.86 17.37
C ILE A 196 2.29 6.40 16.17
N CYS A 197 2.39 7.23 15.11
CA CYS A 197 3.06 6.83 13.88
C CYS A 197 4.60 6.89 14.02
N PRO A 198 5.30 5.75 13.99
CA PRO A 198 6.75 5.72 14.12
C PRO A 198 7.44 6.39 12.92
N TYR A 199 6.82 6.30 11.74
CA TYR A 199 7.36 6.86 10.51
C TYR A 199 7.51 8.39 10.59
N GLY A 200 6.61 9.09 11.28
CA GLY A 200 6.69 10.53 11.44
C GLY A 200 7.98 11.01 12.12
N ARG A 201 8.50 10.25 13.08
CA ARG A 201 9.78 10.54 13.74
C ARG A 201 10.98 10.09 12.92
N PHE A 202 10.90 8.90 12.35
CA PHE A 202 11.96 8.34 11.53
C PHE A 202 12.25 9.20 10.30
N GLN A 203 11.22 9.69 9.64
CA GLN A 203 11.31 10.51 8.44
C GLN A 203 12.02 11.86 8.68
N SER A 204 11.81 12.50 9.83
CA SER A 204 12.46 13.77 10.14
C SER A 204 13.99 13.64 10.28
N ALA A 205 14.48 12.45 10.67
CA ALA A 205 15.92 12.17 10.75
C ALA A 205 16.55 11.92 9.36
N MET A 206 15.74 11.74 8.32
CA MET A 206 16.22 11.50 6.95
C MET A 206 16.39 12.78 6.12
N TYR A 207 16.01 13.94 6.66
CA TYR A 207 16.14 15.20 5.95
C TYR A 207 17.60 15.59 5.76
N ASP A 208 17.89 16.08 4.56
CA ASP A 208 19.13 16.74 4.22
C ASP A 208 18.86 18.25 4.06
N PRO A 209 19.85 19.14 4.20
CA PRO A 209 19.70 20.57 3.94
C PRO A 209 19.22 20.91 2.51
N GLU A 210 19.37 19.95 1.58
CA GLU A 210 18.91 20.03 0.19
C GLU A 210 17.50 19.52 -0.03
N THR A 211 16.89 18.85 0.97
CA THR A 211 15.54 18.30 0.88
C THR A 211 14.52 19.43 0.78
N LEU A 212 13.61 19.34 -0.20
CA LEU A 212 12.55 20.33 -0.33
C LEU A 212 11.51 20.17 0.77
N THR A 213 11.32 21.21 1.54
CA THR A 213 10.27 21.31 2.57
C THR A 213 9.60 22.66 2.50
N VAL A 214 8.50 22.83 3.24
CA VAL A 214 7.81 24.13 3.27
C VAL A 214 8.52 25.05 4.24
N HIS A 215 8.96 26.18 3.76
CA HIS A 215 9.66 27.20 4.53
C HIS A 215 9.00 28.57 4.44
N TYR A 216 9.18 29.35 5.48
CA TYR A 216 8.93 30.77 5.52
C TYR A 216 10.23 31.54 5.31
N ASP A 217 10.27 32.47 4.38
CA ASP A 217 11.46 33.29 4.11
C ASP A 217 11.55 34.41 5.16
N ARG A 218 12.31 34.14 6.23
CA ARG A 218 12.48 35.11 7.33
C ARG A 218 13.11 36.42 6.87
N ARG A 219 14.10 36.36 5.97
CA ARG A 219 14.81 37.57 5.51
C ARG A 219 13.87 38.53 4.81
N ARG A 220 12.96 37.97 4.02
CA ARG A 220 11.95 38.75 3.30
C ARG A 220 10.78 39.11 4.21
N GLY A 221 10.34 38.22 5.07
CA GLY A 221 9.14 38.37 5.87
C GLY A 221 9.29 39.20 7.14
N GLU A 222 10.51 39.22 7.70
CA GLU A 222 10.82 39.94 8.93
C GLU A 222 11.90 41.00 8.61
N GLY A 223 11.56 42.28 8.65
CA GLY A 223 12.54 43.34 8.60
C GLY A 223 13.27 43.51 9.92
N GLU A 224 14.07 44.56 10.08
CA GLU A 224 14.81 44.86 11.33
C GLU A 224 13.86 45.00 12.54
N GLN A 225 12.67 45.52 12.33
CA GLN A 225 11.62 45.68 13.34
C GLN A 225 10.59 44.53 13.36
N GLY A 226 10.86 43.43 12.65
CA GLY A 226 10.03 42.24 12.60
C GLY A 226 8.78 42.39 11.74
N ARG A 227 7.78 41.59 12.09
CA ARG A 227 6.46 41.55 11.43
C ARG A 227 5.54 42.65 11.98
N ALA A 228 4.68 43.23 11.13
CA ALA A 228 3.65 44.15 11.57
C ALA A 228 2.34 43.93 10.84
N SER A 229 1.21 44.15 11.50
CA SER A 229 -0.13 44.09 10.88
C SER A 229 -0.27 45.17 9.84
N ALA A 230 -1.09 44.96 8.80
CA ALA A 230 -1.42 45.95 7.79
C ALA A 230 -2.34 47.04 8.37
N THR A 231 -1.76 48.09 8.90
CA THR A 231 -2.45 49.31 9.35
C THR A 231 -2.49 50.35 8.23
N ALA A 232 -3.19 51.49 8.41
CA ALA A 232 -3.37 52.52 7.38
C ALA A 232 -2.04 53.06 6.86
N GLY A 233 -0.99 53.15 7.70
CA GLY A 233 0.33 53.65 7.30
C GLY A 233 1.32 52.55 6.86
N LEU A 234 0.91 51.29 6.79
CA LEU A 234 1.79 50.14 6.49
C LEU A 234 1.16 49.22 5.40
N ARG A 235 0.45 49.81 4.45
CA ARG A 235 -0.24 49.03 3.38
C ARG A 235 0.64 48.73 2.18
N THR A 236 1.52 49.66 1.79
CA THR A 236 2.41 49.42 0.66
C THR A 236 3.72 48.77 1.10
N LEU A 237 4.39 48.04 0.21
CA LEU A 237 5.71 47.49 0.49
C LEU A 237 6.73 48.55 0.82
N THR A 238 6.66 49.70 0.12
CA THR A 238 7.60 50.82 0.31
C THR A 238 7.48 51.40 1.71
N ASP A 239 6.25 51.67 2.20
CA ASP A 239 6.02 52.19 3.55
C ASP A 239 6.50 51.22 4.62
N ARG A 240 6.27 49.93 4.39
CA ARG A 240 6.72 48.87 5.32
C ARG A 240 8.23 48.78 5.42
N HIS A 241 8.91 48.79 4.27
CA HIS A 241 10.37 48.69 4.24
C HIS A 241 11.01 49.96 4.81
N GLN A 242 10.43 51.14 4.57
CA GLN A 242 10.89 52.39 5.19
C GLN A 242 10.71 52.39 6.71
N ALA A 243 9.65 51.71 7.23
CA ALA A 243 9.41 51.52 8.65
C ALA A 243 10.20 50.36 9.26
N GLY A 244 11.08 49.70 8.48
CA GLY A 244 11.89 48.57 8.94
C GLY A 244 11.16 47.25 9.08
N HIS A 245 9.93 47.12 8.59
CA HIS A 245 9.13 45.91 8.62
C HIS A 245 9.28 45.09 7.34
N GLY A 246 9.17 43.74 7.47
CA GLY A 246 9.18 42.82 6.32
C GLY A 246 7.82 42.71 5.63
N ASP A 247 7.75 41.82 4.61
CA ASP A 247 6.55 41.60 3.78
C ASP A 247 5.41 40.89 4.54
N CYS A 248 5.69 40.24 5.66
CA CYS A 248 4.68 39.53 6.44
C CYS A 248 3.76 40.50 7.19
N ILE A 249 2.47 40.48 6.85
CA ILE A 249 1.45 41.33 7.51
C ILE A 249 0.85 40.72 8.78
N ASP A 250 1.46 39.71 9.31
CA ASP A 250 1.04 39.00 10.56
C ASP A 250 -0.44 38.60 10.62
N CYS A 251 -1.03 38.22 9.49
CA CYS A 251 -2.45 37.86 9.39
C CYS A 251 -2.80 36.49 10.03
N GLY A 252 -1.81 35.67 10.34
CA GLY A 252 -1.98 34.32 10.95
C GLY A 252 -2.73 33.31 10.11
N LEU A 253 -3.03 33.59 8.80
CA LEU A 253 -3.80 32.68 7.95
C LEU A 253 -3.05 31.37 7.69
N CYS A 254 -1.70 31.41 7.54
CA CYS A 254 -0.87 30.23 7.39
C CYS A 254 -1.01 29.23 8.56
N VAL A 255 -1.18 29.74 9.78
CA VAL A 255 -1.43 28.93 10.99
C VAL A 255 -2.86 28.39 11.00
N GLN A 256 -3.85 29.22 10.63
CA GLN A 256 -5.26 28.83 10.64
C GLN A 256 -5.60 27.72 9.66
N VAL A 257 -4.93 27.66 8.52
CA VAL A 257 -5.15 26.61 7.49
C VAL A 257 -4.36 25.34 7.76
N CYS A 258 -3.39 25.37 8.68
CA CYS A 258 -2.52 24.24 8.95
C CYS A 258 -3.32 23.09 9.63
N PRO A 259 -3.36 21.88 9.01
CA PRO A 259 -4.10 20.76 9.56
C PRO A 259 -3.47 20.21 10.85
N VAL A 260 -2.17 20.47 11.07
CA VAL A 260 -1.43 20.04 12.27
C VAL A 260 -1.18 21.20 13.26
N GLY A 261 -1.71 22.38 12.96
CA GLY A 261 -1.74 23.53 13.89
C GLY A 261 -0.39 24.17 14.20
N ILE A 262 0.62 24.01 13.34
CA ILE A 262 1.94 24.65 13.52
C ILE A 262 1.96 26.08 12.99
N ASP A 263 2.85 26.90 13.54
CA ASP A 263 3.22 28.17 12.95
C ASP A 263 4.48 28.02 12.10
N ILE A 264 4.32 28.05 10.78
CA ILE A 264 5.45 27.89 9.85
C ILE A 264 6.46 29.05 9.92
N ARG A 265 6.06 30.19 10.50
CA ARG A 265 6.92 31.37 10.64
C ARG A 265 8.01 31.16 11.68
N ASP A 266 7.79 30.24 12.63
CA ASP A 266 8.79 29.83 13.63
C ASP A 266 9.83 28.85 13.07
N GLY A 267 9.80 28.61 11.75
CA GLY A 267 10.69 27.70 11.05
C GLY A 267 10.11 26.31 10.82
N LEU A 268 10.95 25.42 10.26
CA LEU A 268 10.56 24.04 10.01
C LEU A 268 10.37 23.28 11.31
N GLN A 269 9.21 22.68 11.48
CA GLN A 269 8.86 21.88 12.65
C GLN A 269 8.66 20.42 12.26
N TYR A 270 9.08 19.49 13.12
CA TYR A 270 8.95 18.05 12.87
C TYR A 270 7.50 17.59 12.65
N LYS A 271 6.49 18.34 13.14
CA LYS A 271 5.07 18.07 12.91
C LYS A 271 4.59 18.43 11.51
N CYS A 272 5.34 19.24 10.75
CA CYS A 272 4.97 19.64 9.41
C CYS A 272 4.83 18.43 8.49
N ILE A 273 3.68 18.27 7.83
CA ILE A 273 3.42 17.20 6.86
C ILE A 273 3.65 17.64 5.41
N ALA A 274 4.30 18.77 5.20
CA ALA A 274 4.63 19.32 3.88
C ALA A 274 3.43 19.35 2.91
N CYS A 275 2.24 19.73 3.35
CA CYS A 275 1.02 19.73 2.53
C CYS A 275 0.81 21.00 1.69
N GLY A 276 1.63 22.05 1.88
CA GLY A 276 1.60 23.29 1.10
C GLY A 276 0.38 24.20 1.28
N LEU A 277 -0.56 23.90 2.18
CA LEU A 277 -1.75 24.74 2.38
C LEU A 277 -1.42 26.14 2.89
N CYS A 278 -0.36 26.29 3.68
CA CYS A 278 0.14 27.58 4.13
C CYS A 278 0.75 28.41 2.97
N VAL A 279 1.29 27.74 1.95
CA VAL A 279 1.77 28.39 0.71
C VAL A 279 0.60 29.03 -0.03
N ASP A 280 -0.47 28.28 -0.28
CA ASP A 280 -1.69 28.78 -0.93
C ASP A 280 -2.33 29.93 -0.13
N ALA A 281 -2.36 29.79 1.19
CA ALA A 281 -2.92 30.80 2.08
C ALA A 281 -2.12 32.12 2.03
N CYS A 282 -0.80 32.01 2.13
CA CYS A 282 0.10 33.17 2.07
C CYS A 282 0.04 33.84 0.71
N ASN A 283 0.11 33.08 -0.39
CA ASN A 283 0.02 33.63 -1.74
C ASN A 283 -1.32 34.36 -1.98
N THR A 284 -2.43 33.83 -1.43
CA THR A 284 -3.74 34.53 -1.53
C THR A 284 -3.71 35.88 -0.84
N ILE A 285 -2.99 36.03 0.26
CA ILE A 285 -2.82 37.32 0.94
C ILE A 285 -1.86 38.24 0.21
N MET A 286 -0.73 37.69 -0.27
CA MET A 286 0.25 38.46 -1.07
C MET A 286 -0.43 39.06 -2.30
N ASP A 287 -1.26 38.30 -3.01
CA ASP A 287 -2.03 38.79 -4.16
C ASP A 287 -2.98 39.92 -3.76
N LYS A 288 -3.71 39.81 -2.65
CA LYS A 288 -4.63 40.86 -2.18
C LYS A 288 -3.92 42.16 -1.78
N MET A 289 -2.69 42.03 -1.33
CA MET A 289 -1.86 43.17 -0.95
C MET A 289 -1.04 43.73 -2.13
N ALA A 290 -1.10 43.06 -3.29
CA ALA A 290 -0.23 43.32 -4.45
C ALA A 290 1.26 43.12 -4.11
N TYR A 291 1.59 42.17 -3.23
CA TYR A 291 2.96 41.82 -2.85
C TYR A 291 3.45 40.63 -3.68
N PRO A 292 4.75 40.49 -3.90
CA PRO A 292 5.31 39.35 -4.61
C PRO A 292 4.99 38.03 -3.85
N ARG A 293 4.56 36.98 -4.58
CA ARG A 293 4.31 35.64 -4.02
C ARG A 293 5.58 35.00 -3.50
N GLY A 294 5.43 33.86 -2.80
CA GLY A 294 6.53 33.01 -2.40
C GLY A 294 7.19 33.37 -1.06
N LEU A 295 6.50 34.16 -0.22
CA LEU A 295 6.94 34.40 1.14
C LEU A 295 6.94 33.09 1.97
N VAL A 296 5.94 32.24 1.79
CA VAL A 296 5.92 30.85 2.20
C VAL A 296 5.99 29.99 0.95
N ARG A 297 6.97 29.11 0.83
CA ARG A 297 7.18 28.28 -0.36
C ARG A 297 7.83 26.94 -0.04
N TYR A 298 7.79 26.00 -0.96
CA TYR A 298 8.71 24.88 -0.94
C TYR A 298 10.10 25.36 -1.31
N ASP A 299 11.06 25.05 -0.49
CA ASP A 299 12.47 25.40 -0.69
C ASP A 299 13.37 24.43 0.07
N SER A 300 14.68 24.54 -0.12
CA SER A 300 15.70 23.84 0.65
C SER A 300 16.45 24.83 1.54
N GLU A 301 16.96 24.35 2.66
CA GLU A 301 17.75 25.16 3.59
C GLU A 301 18.98 25.76 2.88
N VAL A 302 19.61 24.95 2.01
CA VAL A 302 20.79 25.40 1.21
C VAL A 302 20.40 26.57 0.29
N ASN A 303 19.25 26.50 -0.37
CA ASN A 303 18.81 27.58 -1.26
C ASN A 303 18.44 28.86 -0.50
N LEU A 304 17.76 28.69 0.64
CA LEU A 304 17.40 29.81 1.52
C LEU A 304 18.62 30.49 2.17
N ALA A 305 19.71 29.75 2.38
CA ALA A 305 20.94 30.31 2.92
C ALA A 305 21.71 31.20 1.90
N ARG A 306 21.42 31.09 0.59
CA ARG A 306 22.07 31.91 -0.45
C ARG A 306 21.66 33.37 -0.33
N PRO A 307 22.55 34.32 -0.64
CA PRO A 307 22.22 35.74 -0.69
C PRO A 307 21.04 36.03 -1.63
N GLU A 308 21.08 35.44 -2.82
CA GLU A 308 19.99 35.47 -3.82
C GLU A 308 19.47 34.05 -4.02
N PRO A 309 18.30 33.69 -3.45
CA PRO A 309 17.71 32.38 -3.65
C PRO A 309 17.39 32.14 -5.12
N ALA A 310 17.94 31.06 -5.67
CA ALA A 310 17.64 30.65 -7.04
C ALA A 310 16.21 30.06 -7.14
N GLN A 311 15.70 29.91 -8.36
CA GLN A 311 14.46 29.16 -8.57
C GLN A 311 14.62 27.74 -8.02
N VAL A 312 13.65 27.31 -7.23
CA VAL A 312 13.65 25.98 -6.61
C VAL A 312 13.54 24.93 -7.70
N LYS A 313 14.52 24.03 -7.78
CA LYS A 313 14.53 22.88 -8.68
C LYS A 313 14.72 21.62 -7.87
N LEU A 314 14.00 20.55 -8.27
CA LEU A 314 14.27 19.21 -7.76
C LEU A 314 15.67 18.78 -8.21
N ASP A 315 16.54 18.50 -7.26
CA ASP A 315 17.88 18.02 -7.58
C ASP A 315 17.90 16.49 -7.67
N TRP A 316 17.76 16.01 -8.90
CA TRP A 316 17.80 14.58 -9.25
C TRP A 316 19.21 14.00 -9.27
N LYS A 317 20.24 14.85 -9.24
CA LYS A 317 21.65 14.42 -9.38
C LYS A 317 22.27 13.99 -8.06
N ARG A 318 21.56 14.13 -6.94
CA ARG A 318 22.07 13.69 -5.64
C ARG A 318 22.25 12.17 -5.62
N LEU A 319 23.41 11.71 -5.16
CA LEU A 319 23.76 10.28 -5.11
C LEU A 319 22.70 9.44 -4.39
N LYS A 320 22.12 9.97 -3.32
CA LYS A 320 21.05 9.34 -2.53
C LYS A 320 19.77 9.15 -3.36
N VAL A 321 19.38 10.15 -4.16
CA VAL A 321 18.20 10.11 -5.03
C VAL A 321 18.42 9.13 -6.17
N ILE A 322 19.61 9.17 -6.81
CA ILE A 322 20.00 8.23 -7.87
C ILE A 322 19.99 6.79 -7.31
N GLY A 323 20.56 6.56 -6.12
CA GLY A 323 20.63 5.24 -5.49
C GLY A 323 19.25 4.64 -5.23
N TYR A 324 18.33 5.42 -4.64
CA TYR A 324 16.95 4.96 -4.44
C TYR A 324 16.20 4.75 -5.77
N GLY A 325 16.38 5.65 -6.74
CA GLY A 325 15.78 5.51 -8.07
C GLY A 325 16.22 4.24 -8.79
N LEU A 326 17.53 3.96 -8.78
CA LEU A 326 18.10 2.74 -9.35
C LEU A 326 17.57 1.49 -8.64
N ALA A 327 17.53 1.50 -7.31
CA ALA A 327 16.99 0.38 -6.53
C ALA A 327 15.53 0.09 -6.91
N ILE A 328 14.67 1.12 -7.02
CA ILE A 328 13.27 0.97 -7.44
C ILE A 328 13.18 0.32 -8.82
N VAL A 329 13.96 0.81 -9.79
CA VAL A 329 13.94 0.28 -11.17
C VAL A 329 14.38 -1.18 -11.20
N LEU A 330 15.48 -1.51 -10.53
CA LEU A 330 16.02 -2.89 -10.52
C LEU A 330 15.05 -3.85 -9.82
N MET A 331 14.50 -3.46 -8.67
CA MET A 331 13.58 -4.31 -7.91
C MET A 331 12.25 -4.50 -8.64
N THR A 332 11.70 -3.43 -9.23
CA THR A 332 10.47 -3.52 -10.03
C THR A 332 10.69 -4.35 -11.29
N GLY A 333 11.81 -4.15 -11.97
CA GLY A 333 12.18 -4.94 -13.14
C GLY A 333 12.33 -6.43 -12.83
N TYR A 334 12.98 -6.76 -11.69
CA TYR A 334 13.09 -8.14 -11.23
C TYR A 334 11.72 -8.74 -10.88
N LEU A 335 10.88 -7.99 -10.16
CA LEU A 335 9.53 -8.46 -9.82
C LEU A 335 8.68 -8.74 -11.05
N VAL A 336 8.70 -7.84 -12.04
CA VAL A 336 7.97 -8.04 -13.31
C VAL A 336 8.52 -9.26 -14.05
N TYR A 337 9.85 -9.39 -14.14
CA TYR A 337 10.48 -10.55 -14.76
C TYR A 337 10.04 -11.86 -14.09
N ASP A 338 10.05 -11.93 -12.77
CA ASP A 338 9.65 -13.12 -12.00
C ASP A 338 8.16 -13.47 -12.18
N ILE A 339 7.29 -12.44 -12.25
CA ILE A 339 5.85 -12.64 -12.53
C ILE A 339 5.62 -13.19 -13.95
N GLU A 340 6.34 -12.67 -14.95
CA GLU A 340 6.22 -13.11 -16.35
C GLU A 340 6.76 -14.52 -16.59
N HIS A 341 7.78 -14.94 -15.80
CA HIS A 341 8.42 -16.25 -15.91
C HIS A 341 7.92 -17.24 -14.85
N LYS A 342 6.76 -16.95 -14.24
CA LYS A 342 6.16 -17.86 -13.26
C LYS A 342 5.87 -19.22 -13.84
N GLU A 343 6.36 -20.27 -13.18
CA GLU A 343 6.05 -21.66 -13.53
C GLU A 343 4.54 -21.91 -13.41
N SER A 344 3.96 -22.62 -14.38
CA SER A 344 2.52 -22.89 -14.42
C SER A 344 2.08 -24.00 -13.47
N PHE A 345 3.03 -24.74 -12.89
CA PHE A 345 2.77 -25.78 -11.91
C PHE A 345 3.95 -25.98 -10.95
N GLU A 346 3.63 -26.42 -9.75
CA GLU A 346 4.60 -26.79 -8.72
C GLU A 346 4.56 -28.30 -8.51
N TYR A 347 5.74 -28.91 -8.31
CA TYR A 347 5.86 -30.33 -8.06
C TYR A 347 6.79 -30.63 -6.90
N SER A 348 6.54 -31.75 -6.23
CA SER A 348 7.43 -32.32 -5.22
C SER A 348 7.38 -33.83 -5.32
N VAL A 349 8.57 -34.44 -5.44
CA VAL A 349 8.71 -35.89 -5.46
C VAL A 349 9.40 -36.34 -4.20
N GLN A 350 8.73 -37.16 -3.41
CA GLN A 350 9.23 -37.69 -2.16
C GLN A 350 9.15 -39.23 -2.16
N GLN A 351 10.23 -39.86 -1.78
CA GLN A 351 10.22 -41.30 -1.56
C GLN A 351 9.57 -41.67 -0.23
N ILE A 352 8.72 -42.68 -0.23
CA ILE A 352 8.15 -43.27 0.99
C ILE A 352 9.22 -44.12 1.63
N ARG A 353 9.71 -43.71 2.81
CA ARG A 353 10.86 -44.37 3.51
C ARG A 353 10.47 -45.44 4.48
N GLN A 354 9.18 -45.69 4.70
CA GLN A 354 8.69 -46.72 5.64
C GLN A 354 7.67 -47.62 4.93
N PRO A 355 8.12 -48.81 4.43
CA PRO A 355 9.48 -49.27 4.26
C PRO A 355 10.19 -48.61 3.09
N LEU A 356 11.53 -48.51 3.10
CA LEU A 356 12.35 -47.88 2.08
C LEU A 356 12.22 -48.62 0.72
N TYR A 357 12.13 -49.94 0.76
CA TYR A 357 11.82 -50.82 -0.37
C TYR A 357 10.99 -52.02 0.11
N VAL A 358 10.34 -52.70 -0.81
CA VAL A 358 9.58 -53.92 -0.56
C VAL A 358 10.09 -55.00 -1.50
N LEU A 359 10.53 -56.13 -0.91
CA LEU A 359 10.84 -57.34 -1.65
C LEU A 359 9.54 -58.10 -1.91
N LEU A 360 9.22 -58.35 -3.17
CA LEU A 360 8.04 -59.08 -3.58
C LEU A 360 8.32 -60.57 -3.69
N SER A 361 7.26 -61.41 -3.71
CA SER A 361 7.36 -62.88 -3.75
C SER A 361 8.03 -63.42 -5.02
N ASP A 362 8.07 -62.61 -6.09
CA ASP A 362 8.78 -62.93 -7.35
C ASP A 362 10.26 -62.48 -7.34
N GLY A 363 10.79 -62.05 -6.19
CA GLY A 363 12.14 -61.57 -6.05
C GLY A 363 12.37 -60.13 -6.54
N SER A 364 11.38 -59.49 -7.12
CA SER A 364 11.49 -58.08 -7.56
C SER A 364 11.46 -57.11 -6.38
N ILE A 365 12.13 -55.96 -6.56
CA ILE A 365 12.21 -54.89 -5.58
C ILE A 365 11.28 -53.73 -6.03
N ARG A 366 10.44 -53.31 -5.10
CA ARG A 366 9.51 -52.21 -5.32
C ARG A 366 9.83 -51.03 -4.41
N ASN A 367 10.06 -49.84 -5.00
CA ASN A 367 10.13 -48.54 -4.32
C ASN A 367 8.86 -47.75 -4.55
N ARG A 368 8.43 -47.00 -3.54
CA ARG A 368 7.24 -46.15 -3.64
C ARG A 368 7.61 -44.71 -3.50
N TYR A 369 6.98 -43.88 -4.34
CA TYR A 369 7.17 -42.42 -4.38
C TYR A 369 5.82 -41.72 -4.31
N GLN A 370 5.83 -40.54 -3.70
CA GLN A 370 4.69 -39.65 -3.61
C GLN A 370 5.03 -38.42 -4.42
N ILE A 371 4.27 -38.20 -5.49
CA ILE A 371 4.42 -37.06 -6.37
C ILE A 371 3.26 -36.11 -6.07
N ARG A 372 3.57 -34.95 -5.51
CA ARG A 372 2.59 -33.89 -5.32
C ARG A 372 2.67 -32.94 -6.51
N LEU A 373 1.55 -32.69 -7.16
CA LEU A 373 1.42 -31.76 -8.27
C LEU A 373 0.39 -30.69 -7.91
N THR A 374 0.75 -29.43 -8.06
CA THR A 374 -0.13 -28.29 -7.84
C THR A 374 -0.26 -27.50 -9.13
N ASN A 375 -1.49 -27.31 -9.61
CA ASN A 375 -1.75 -26.52 -10.81
C ASN A 375 -1.85 -25.04 -10.47
N LEU A 376 -1.04 -24.21 -11.09
CA LEU A 376 -0.99 -22.75 -10.95
C LEU A 376 -1.23 -22.01 -12.29
N SER A 377 -1.67 -22.74 -13.34
CA SER A 377 -1.77 -22.24 -14.72
C SER A 377 -2.94 -21.28 -14.99
N GLY A 378 -3.81 -21.01 -13.99
CA GLY A 378 -5.00 -20.17 -14.15
C GLY A 378 -6.24 -20.92 -14.64
N SER A 379 -6.10 -22.14 -15.19
CA SER A 379 -7.19 -22.99 -15.71
C SER A 379 -7.00 -24.44 -15.31
N ALA A 380 -7.99 -25.30 -15.56
CA ALA A 380 -7.82 -26.74 -15.37
C ALA A 380 -6.81 -27.26 -16.41
N GLU A 381 -5.79 -28.00 -15.98
CA GLU A 381 -4.70 -28.47 -16.81
C GLU A 381 -4.46 -29.97 -16.60
N THR A 382 -3.99 -30.68 -17.63
CA THR A 382 -3.71 -32.11 -17.61
C THR A 382 -2.21 -32.35 -17.62
N TYR A 383 -1.76 -33.16 -16.69
CA TYR A 383 -0.37 -33.50 -16.50
C TYR A 383 -0.13 -34.98 -16.82
N THR A 384 1.03 -35.27 -17.43
CA THR A 384 1.51 -36.62 -17.70
C THR A 384 2.79 -36.82 -16.91
N VAL A 385 2.88 -37.93 -16.18
CA VAL A 385 4.09 -38.31 -15.43
C VAL A 385 4.72 -39.50 -16.13
N THR A 386 6.00 -39.38 -16.46
CA THR A 386 6.81 -40.45 -17.02
C THR A 386 8.13 -40.59 -16.25
N ALA A 387 8.87 -41.65 -16.45
CA ALA A 387 10.19 -41.83 -15.87
C ALA A 387 11.21 -42.20 -16.95
N GLN A 388 12.39 -41.58 -16.87
CA GLN A 388 13.53 -41.85 -17.73
C GLN A 388 14.63 -42.57 -16.96
N GLY A 389 15.34 -43.49 -17.60
CA GLY A 389 16.38 -44.31 -16.96
C GLY A 389 15.86 -45.58 -16.28
N LEU A 390 14.60 -45.96 -16.57
CA LEU A 390 14.00 -47.20 -16.12
C LEU A 390 13.67 -48.14 -17.28
N PRO A 391 13.69 -49.47 -17.09
CA PRO A 391 13.18 -50.43 -18.07
C PRO A 391 11.72 -50.16 -18.43
N PRO A 392 11.26 -50.58 -19.62
CA PRO A 392 9.85 -50.49 -19.98
C PRO A 392 8.95 -51.16 -18.95
N ASN A 393 7.80 -50.53 -18.63
CA ASN A 393 6.81 -50.99 -17.65
C ASN A 393 7.30 -51.12 -16.19
N ALA A 394 8.45 -50.50 -15.85
CA ALA A 394 8.93 -50.47 -14.45
C ALA A 394 8.14 -49.44 -13.58
N LEU A 395 7.62 -48.38 -14.19
CA LEU A 395 6.81 -47.37 -13.51
C LEU A 395 5.32 -47.75 -13.54
N ASP A 396 4.72 -47.82 -12.38
CA ASP A 396 3.29 -48.00 -12.17
C ASP A 396 2.71 -46.76 -11.48
N LEU A 397 1.81 -46.08 -12.13
CA LEU A 397 1.07 -44.90 -11.63
C LEU A 397 -0.38 -45.27 -11.29
N GLY A 398 -0.74 -46.57 -11.26
CA GLY A 398 -2.10 -47.02 -11.18
C GLY A 398 -2.90 -46.68 -12.42
N ASN A 399 -4.19 -46.37 -12.24
CA ASN A 399 -5.10 -46.05 -13.36
C ASN A 399 -5.01 -44.60 -13.85
N PHE A 400 -3.93 -43.84 -13.55
CA PHE A 400 -3.84 -42.41 -13.81
C PHE A 400 -2.63 -42.03 -14.68
N PRO A 401 -2.58 -42.43 -15.97
CA PRO A 401 -1.52 -42.01 -16.87
C PRO A 401 -1.59 -40.51 -17.19
N GLN A 402 -2.78 -39.91 -17.06
CA GLN A 402 -3.04 -38.48 -17.22
C GLN A 402 -3.89 -37.97 -16.05
N ILE A 403 -3.48 -36.86 -15.47
CA ILE A 403 -4.07 -36.30 -14.26
C ILE A 403 -4.55 -34.90 -14.55
N THR A 404 -5.86 -34.68 -14.57
CA THR A 404 -6.42 -33.33 -14.72
C THR A 404 -6.61 -32.68 -13.35
N ILE A 405 -5.96 -31.54 -13.16
CA ILE A 405 -5.98 -30.79 -11.91
C ILE A 405 -6.61 -29.42 -12.15
N ARG A 406 -7.63 -29.07 -11.33
CA ARG A 406 -8.23 -27.74 -11.37
C ARG A 406 -7.25 -26.69 -10.89
N ASN A 407 -7.39 -25.46 -11.37
CA ASN A 407 -6.54 -24.35 -10.96
C ASN A 407 -6.49 -24.18 -9.42
N GLY A 408 -5.29 -23.99 -8.87
CA GLY A 408 -5.02 -23.80 -7.43
C GLY A 408 -5.26 -25.08 -6.58
N LYS A 409 -5.45 -26.26 -7.20
CA LYS A 409 -5.58 -27.51 -6.47
C LYS A 409 -4.33 -28.36 -6.60
N SER A 410 -4.07 -29.14 -5.53
CA SER A 410 -2.98 -30.12 -5.49
C SER A 410 -3.55 -31.53 -5.51
N VAL A 411 -2.88 -32.40 -6.24
CA VAL A 411 -3.15 -33.86 -6.23
C VAL A 411 -1.87 -34.58 -5.84
N ILE A 412 -2.02 -35.63 -5.06
CA ILE A 412 -0.93 -36.53 -4.69
C ILE A 412 -1.07 -37.81 -5.48
N VAL A 413 -0.10 -38.10 -6.33
CA VAL A 413 0.00 -39.32 -7.11
C VAL A 413 0.97 -40.26 -6.41
N GLN A 414 0.55 -41.49 -6.17
CA GLN A 414 1.44 -42.54 -5.69
C GLN A 414 2.04 -43.26 -6.91
N ALA A 415 3.37 -43.15 -7.05
CA ALA A 415 4.13 -43.83 -8.07
C ALA A 415 4.84 -45.04 -7.44
N SER A 416 4.83 -46.18 -8.13
CA SER A 416 5.51 -47.40 -7.73
C SER A 416 6.50 -47.76 -8.83
N VAL A 417 7.77 -47.98 -8.47
CA VAL A 417 8.79 -48.45 -9.40
C VAL A 417 9.18 -49.86 -9.00
N LYS A 418 8.95 -50.83 -9.90
CA LYS A 418 9.25 -52.23 -9.71
C LYS A 418 10.37 -52.65 -10.68
N LEU A 419 11.45 -53.22 -10.12
CA LEU A 419 12.59 -53.73 -10.89
C LEU A 419 12.88 -55.19 -10.51
N ASN A 420 13.25 -55.96 -11.53
CA ASN A 420 13.79 -57.28 -11.33
C ASN A 420 15.17 -57.21 -10.65
N PRO A 421 15.66 -58.26 -9.95
CA PRO A 421 16.93 -58.24 -9.20
C PRO A 421 18.10 -57.72 -10.02
N GLU A 422 18.26 -58.22 -11.26
CA GLU A 422 19.34 -57.83 -12.19
C GLU A 422 19.29 -56.33 -12.57
N ALA A 423 18.09 -55.80 -12.87
CA ALA A 423 17.93 -54.40 -13.20
C ALA A 423 18.07 -53.51 -11.96
N ALA A 424 17.70 -53.98 -10.80
CA ALA A 424 17.79 -53.24 -9.54
C ALA A 424 19.24 -52.97 -9.09
N GLU A 425 20.21 -53.85 -9.47
CA GLU A 425 21.62 -53.64 -9.19
C GLU A 425 22.25 -52.59 -10.14
N GLN A 426 21.71 -52.47 -11.34
CA GLN A 426 22.20 -51.51 -12.36
C GLN A 426 21.64 -50.11 -12.20
N VAL A 427 20.39 -49.97 -11.74
CA VAL A 427 19.67 -48.68 -11.65
C VAL A 427 19.80 -48.12 -10.22
N LYS A 428 20.78 -47.25 -10.01
CA LYS A 428 20.94 -46.50 -8.75
C LYS A 428 20.10 -45.21 -8.70
N GLY A 429 19.75 -44.68 -9.84
CA GLY A 429 18.98 -43.45 -9.96
C GLY A 429 18.24 -43.36 -11.28
N PHE A 430 17.16 -42.62 -11.27
CA PHE A 430 16.33 -42.36 -12.45
C PHE A 430 15.67 -40.96 -12.28
N THR A 431 14.93 -40.55 -13.32
CA THR A 431 14.35 -39.20 -13.31
C THR A 431 12.87 -39.26 -13.64
N PHE A 432 12.04 -38.69 -12.82
CA PHE A 432 10.65 -38.42 -13.17
C PHE A 432 10.59 -37.20 -14.09
N THR A 433 9.83 -37.33 -15.18
CA THR A 433 9.52 -36.24 -16.10
C THR A 433 8.01 -35.96 -16.03
N ILE A 434 7.67 -34.74 -15.65
CA ILE A 434 6.29 -34.27 -15.50
C ILE A 434 6.06 -33.25 -16.59
N ALA A 435 5.09 -33.48 -17.46
CA ALA A 435 4.79 -32.58 -18.58
C ALA A 435 3.31 -32.15 -18.55
N ASN A 436 3.03 -30.90 -18.90
CA ASN A 436 1.68 -30.41 -19.14
C ASN A 436 1.36 -30.39 -20.65
N ARG A 437 0.10 -30.12 -21.00
CA ARG A 437 -0.32 -30.01 -22.42
C ARG A 437 0.32 -28.83 -23.16
N LYS A 438 0.79 -27.81 -22.44
CA LYS A 438 1.45 -26.63 -23.03
C LYS A 438 2.91 -26.88 -23.40
N GLY A 439 3.46 -28.06 -23.07
CA GLY A 439 4.84 -28.43 -23.38
C GLY A 439 5.86 -28.03 -22.31
N GLU A 440 5.41 -27.52 -21.16
CA GLU A 440 6.31 -27.29 -20.03
C GLU A 440 6.65 -28.64 -19.39
N VAL A 441 7.92 -28.83 -19.09
CA VAL A 441 8.47 -30.08 -18.58
C VAL A 441 9.26 -29.81 -17.31
N ALA A 442 8.92 -30.52 -16.25
CA ALA A 442 9.69 -30.53 -15.02
C ALA A 442 10.42 -31.87 -14.85
N ILE A 443 11.63 -31.81 -14.35
CA ILE A 443 12.54 -32.94 -14.20
C ILE A 443 12.88 -33.12 -12.73
N ALA A 444 12.54 -34.28 -12.15
CA ALA A 444 12.78 -34.59 -10.74
C ALA A 444 13.67 -35.84 -10.61
N PRO A 445 14.92 -35.72 -10.16
CA PRO A 445 15.78 -36.88 -9.92
C PRO A 445 15.29 -37.69 -8.73
N ALA A 446 15.33 -39.01 -8.85
CA ALA A 446 14.96 -39.95 -7.81
C ALA A 446 16.00 -41.08 -7.68
N ARG A 447 16.14 -41.63 -6.48
CA ARG A 447 17.02 -42.77 -6.24
C ARG A 447 16.21 -44.06 -6.10
N PHE A 448 16.75 -45.16 -6.60
CA PHE A 448 16.19 -46.48 -6.37
C PHE A 448 17.02 -47.20 -5.29
N PHE A 449 16.38 -47.72 -4.26
CA PHE A 449 17.03 -48.36 -3.14
C PHE A 449 16.88 -49.88 -3.20
N THR A 450 17.98 -50.59 -2.92
CA THR A 450 18.08 -52.05 -2.89
C THR A 450 18.60 -52.55 -1.56
N GLN A 451 18.69 -53.87 -1.39
CA GLN A 451 19.27 -54.52 -0.19
C GLN A 451 20.74 -54.18 0.07
N SER A 452 21.51 -53.86 -0.96
CA SER A 452 22.94 -53.61 -0.85
C SER A 452 23.31 -52.21 -0.32
N GLU A 453 22.36 -51.32 -0.11
CA GLU A 453 22.57 -49.96 0.41
C GLU A 453 22.08 -49.81 1.87
N LYS A 454 22.47 -50.77 2.75
CA LYS A 454 22.30 -50.62 4.20
C LYS A 454 23.44 -49.86 4.82
#